data_0d245a561ff78b75040a477403a63244
#
_entry.id   0d245a561ff78b75040a477403a63244
#
_cell.length_a   1.000
_cell.length_b   1.000
_cell.length_c   1.000
_cell.angle_alpha   90.00
_cell.angle_beta   90.00
_cell.angle_gamma   90.00
#
_symmetry.space_group_name_H-M   'P 1'
#
loop_
_entity.id
_entity.type
_entity.pdbx_description
1 polymer ?
#
loop_
_entity_poly.entity_id
_entity_poly.type
_entity_poly.pdbx_seq_one_letter_code
_entity_poly.pdbx_strand_id
1 'polypeptide(L)'
;ALLSQRLKDLEAPGIVSRAASASAPSVLENPHTASGEELGPIVHAFGVWGQRRIDTDVSLQNLDVQLLMWDMRRNLNPKPMPPRQSVVQFLYPELPATQRSWWLLVDPTTGVDLCSIDPGFDVDLYVTVDLRTMTAIWMGLDTVRAALASQRMILTGSRQLSSAMQSWLGLSRFATERKLAS
;
A
#
# COMPACT_ATOMS: atom_id res chain seq x y z
N ALA A 1 -1.50 18.26 -12.51
CA ALA A 1 -2.44 18.47 -13.60
C ALA A 1 -3.58 17.42 -13.62
N LEU A 2 -3.32 16.14 -13.85
CA LEU A 2 -4.39 15.12 -13.99
C LEU A 2 -5.19 14.91 -12.68
N LEU A 3 -4.53 14.76 -11.54
CA LEU A 3 -5.20 14.57 -10.24
C LEU A 3 -6.12 15.76 -9.93
N SER A 4 -5.64 16.98 -10.11
CA SER A 4 -6.44 18.19 -9.85
C SER A 4 -7.68 18.26 -10.77
N GLN A 5 -7.56 17.78 -12.00
CA GLN A 5 -8.71 17.71 -12.90
C GLN A 5 -9.72 16.66 -12.43
N ARG A 6 -9.25 15.44 -12.06
CA ARG A 6 -10.12 14.38 -11.54
C ARG A 6 -10.84 14.76 -10.25
N LEU A 7 -10.17 15.50 -9.36
CA LEU A 7 -10.82 16.00 -8.16
C LEU A 7 -11.94 17.02 -8.48
N LYS A 8 -11.72 17.90 -9.46
CA LYS A 8 -12.79 18.81 -9.95
C LYS A 8 -13.95 18.06 -10.60
N ASP A 9 -13.64 17.01 -11.36
CA ASP A 9 -14.66 16.18 -11.99
C ASP A 9 -15.54 15.45 -10.97
N LEU A 10 -14.99 15.17 -9.76
CA LEU A 10 -15.74 14.60 -8.63
C LEU A 10 -16.41 15.66 -7.76
N GLU A 11 -15.87 16.87 -7.71
CA GLU A 11 -16.46 18.00 -6.97
C GLU A 11 -17.76 18.50 -7.65
N ALA A 12 -17.74 18.59 -8.97
CA ALA A 12 -18.89 19.08 -9.75
C ALA A 12 -20.19 18.29 -9.50
N PRO A 13 -20.21 16.94 -9.49
CA PRO A 13 -21.40 16.16 -9.11
C PRO A 13 -21.61 16.02 -7.60
N GLY A 14 -20.78 16.65 -6.76
CA GLY A 14 -20.94 16.63 -5.32
C GLY A 14 -20.50 15.31 -4.66
N ILE A 15 -19.54 14.61 -5.21
CA ILE A 15 -18.96 13.38 -4.62
C ILE A 15 -17.92 13.75 -3.56
N VAL A 16 -17.13 14.78 -3.83
CA VAL A 16 -16.18 15.36 -2.88
C VAL A 16 -16.48 16.84 -2.72
N SER A 17 -16.08 17.42 -1.60
CA SER A 17 -16.08 18.86 -1.40
C SER A 17 -14.64 19.35 -1.21
N ARG A 18 -14.43 20.64 -1.37
CA ARG A 18 -13.13 21.27 -1.11
C ARG A 18 -13.20 22.06 0.18
N ALA A 19 -12.37 21.69 1.14
CA ALA A 19 -12.33 22.31 2.46
C ALA A 19 -10.90 22.58 2.92
N ALA A 20 -10.71 23.55 3.80
CA ALA A 20 -9.45 23.72 4.50
C ALA A 20 -9.27 22.60 5.53
N SER A 21 -8.05 22.05 5.64
CA SER A 21 -7.75 21.04 6.66
C SER A 21 -7.96 21.59 8.07
N ALA A 22 -8.59 20.79 8.92
CA ALA A 22 -8.79 21.15 10.32
C ALA A 22 -7.47 21.29 11.10
N SER A 23 -6.43 20.55 10.69
CA SER A 23 -5.11 20.56 11.33
C SER A 23 -4.15 21.59 10.74
N ALA A 24 -4.37 22.02 9.48
CA ALA A 24 -3.51 22.96 8.75
C ALA A 24 -4.34 23.79 7.78
N PRO A 25 -4.86 24.97 8.17
CA PRO A 25 -5.79 25.78 7.37
C PRO A 25 -5.25 26.22 5.99
N SER A 26 -3.92 26.22 5.80
CA SER A 26 -3.28 26.48 4.50
C SER A 26 -3.31 25.29 3.55
N VAL A 27 -3.67 24.11 4.04
CA VAL A 27 -3.78 22.87 3.24
C VAL A 27 -5.24 22.65 2.87
N LEU A 28 -5.50 22.42 1.58
CA LEU A 28 -6.82 22.09 1.07
C LEU A 28 -6.97 20.57 0.99
N GLU A 29 -8.04 20.06 1.56
CA GLU A 29 -8.45 18.67 1.52
C GLU A 29 -9.69 18.49 0.63
N ASN A 30 -9.92 17.26 0.19
CA ASN A 30 -11.11 16.90 -0.58
C ASN A 30 -11.89 15.80 0.17
N PRO A 31 -12.59 16.14 1.27
CA PRO A 31 -13.42 15.18 1.98
C PRO A 31 -14.59 14.71 1.12
N HIS A 32 -15.03 13.48 1.38
CA HIS A 32 -16.25 12.97 0.79
C HIS A 32 -17.45 13.73 1.31
N THR A 33 -18.43 13.95 0.45
CA THR A 33 -19.79 14.38 0.85
C THR A 33 -20.59 13.14 1.30
N ALA A 34 -21.82 13.35 1.79
CA ALA A 34 -22.72 12.22 2.07
C ALA A 34 -22.93 11.33 0.84
N SER A 35 -23.09 11.93 -0.34
CA SER A 35 -23.19 11.19 -1.62
C SER A 35 -21.90 10.43 -1.96
N GLY A 36 -20.74 11.01 -1.66
CA GLY A 36 -19.44 10.33 -1.82
C GLY A 36 -19.26 9.14 -0.88
N GLU A 37 -19.73 9.25 0.36
CA GLU A 37 -19.71 8.16 1.33
C GLU A 37 -20.62 6.99 0.90
N GLU A 38 -21.78 7.27 0.32
CA GLU A 38 -22.67 6.26 -0.24
C GLU A 38 -22.05 5.43 -1.38
N LEU A 39 -21.07 5.98 -2.11
CA LEU A 39 -20.31 5.23 -3.12
C LEU A 39 -19.33 4.22 -2.51
N GLY A 40 -18.93 4.39 -1.25
CA GLY A 40 -17.97 3.52 -0.59
C GLY A 40 -18.33 2.02 -0.68
N PRO A 41 -19.55 1.61 -0.30
CA PRO A 41 -20.00 0.22 -0.42
C PRO A 41 -20.00 -0.30 -1.86
N ILE A 42 -20.33 0.54 -2.84
CA ILE A 42 -20.36 0.16 -4.27
C ILE A 42 -18.93 -0.12 -4.76
N VAL A 43 -18.00 0.80 -4.47
CA VAL A 43 -16.57 0.63 -4.81
C VAL A 43 -16.00 -0.60 -4.11
N HIS A 44 -16.37 -0.82 -2.85
CA HIS A 44 -15.96 -2.02 -2.12
C HIS A 44 -16.49 -3.31 -2.78
N ALA A 45 -17.77 -3.34 -3.16
CA ALA A 45 -18.37 -4.49 -3.85
C ALA A 45 -17.68 -4.77 -5.20
N PHE A 46 -17.26 -3.71 -5.92
CA PHE A 46 -16.45 -3.83 -7.14
C PHE A 46 -15.10 -4.48 -6.87
N GLY A 47 -14.42 -4.08 -5.78
CA GLY A 47 -13.14 -4.66 -5.37
C GLY A 47 -13.28 -6.15 -5.01
N VAL A 48 -14.33 -6.53 -4.26
CA VAL A 48 -14.65 -7.92 -3.94
C VAL A 48 -14.92 -8.74 -5.22
N TRP A 49 -15.72 -8.20 -6.14
CA TRP A 49 -15.99 -8.85 -7.42
C TRP A 49 -14.70 -9.05 -8.23
N GLY A 50 -13.88 -8.00 -8.33
CA GLY A 50 -12.59 -8.05 -9.04
C GLY A 50 -11.66 -9.12 -8.46
N GLN A 51 -11.49 -9.13 -7.12
CA GLN A 51 -10.65 -10.13 -6.45
C GLN A 51 -11.15 -11.56 -6.72
N ARG A 52 -12.45 -11.78 -6.76
CA ARG A 52 -13.04 -13.12 -6.96
C ARG A 52 -13.05 -13.58 -8.41
N ARG A 53 -13.25 -12.66 -9.38
CA ARG A 53 -13.62 -13.00 -10.75
C ARG A 53 -12.59 -12.67 -11.81
N ILE A 54 -11.71 -11.69 -11.55
CA ILE A 54 -10.65 -11.35 -12.50
C ILE A 54 -9.52 -12.37 -12.33
N ASP A 55 -9.05 -12.93 -13.44
CA ASP A 55 -7.91 -13.84 -13.49
C ASP A 55 -6.67 -13.24 -12.80
N THR A 56 -5.89 -14.10 -12.13
CA THR A 56 -4.71 -13.68 -11.38
C THR A 56 -3.66 -13.02 -12.27
N ASP A 57 -3.43 -13.57 -13.46
CA ASP A 57 -2.44 -13.00 -14.39
C ASP A 57 -2.88 -11.64 -14.91
N VAL A 58 -4.18 -11.45 -15.20
CA VAL A 58 -4.74 -10.15 -15.57
C VAL A 58 -4.60 -9.15 -14.42
N SER A 59 -4.88 -9.57 -13.18
CA SER A 59 -4.74 -8.74 -11.99
C SER A 59 -3.31 -8.24 -11.77
N LEU A 60 -2.31 -8.99 -12.25
CA LEU A 60 -0.88 -8.70 -12.10
C LEU A 60 -0.21 -8.16 -13.38
N GLN A 61 -0.97 -7.62 -14.34
CA GLN A 61 -0.42 -7.07 -15.59
C GLN A 61 -0.08 -5.58 -15.51
N ASN A 62 -0.96 -4.77 -14.94
CA ASN A 62 -0.81 -3.31 -14.89
C ASN A 62 -0.45 -2.86 -13.48
N LEU A 63 0.79 -3.14 -13.08
CA LEU A 63 1.27 -2.87 -11.74
C LEU A 63 1.72 -1.41 -11.60
N ASP A 64 1.35 -0.79 -10.48
CA ASP A 64 1.76 0.54 -10.09
C ASP A 64 2.38 0.50 -8.69
N VAL A 65 3.69 0.75 -8.62
CA VAL A 65 4.43 0.72 -7.36
C VAL A 65 3.95 1.79 -6.39
N GLN A 66 3.58 2.96 -6.89
CA GLN A 66 3.11 4.05 -6.06
C GLN A 66 1.78 3.68 -5.40
N LEU A 67 0.85 3.14 -6.18
CA LEU A 67 -0.44 2.66 -5.67
C LEU A 67 -0.26 1.56 -4.62
N LEU A 68 0.59 0.57 -4.89
CA LEU A 68 0.91 -0.51 -3.96
C LEU A 68 1.47 0.05 -2.63
N MET A 69 2.49 0.89 -2.70
CA MET A 69 3.14 1.43 -1.50
C MET A 69 2.22 2.32 -0.67
N TRP A 70 1.38 3.13 -1.32
CA TRP A 70 0.35 3.92 -0.64
C TRP A 70 -0.70 3.07 0.05
N ASP A 71 -1.11 1.97 -0.58
CA ASP A 71 -2.10 1.06 -0.01
C ASP A 71 -1.49 0.26 1.16
N MET A 72 -0.25 -0.18 1.03
CA MET A 72 0.52 -0.81 2.12
C MET A 72 0.65 0.13 3.33
N ARG A 73 1.02 1.40 3.11
CA ARG A 73 1.08 2.41 4.18
C ARG A 73 -0.22 2.50 4.98
N ARG A 74 -1.37 2.48 4.31
CA ARG A 74 -2.69 2.63 4.95
C ARG A 74 -3.13 1.41 5.76
N ASN A 75 -2.69 0.23 5.36
CA ASN A 75 -3.19 -1.04 5.90
C ASN A 75 -2.13 -1.79 6.73
N LEU A 76 -0.93 -1.22 6.90
CA LEU A 76 0.12 -1.80 7.72
C LEU A 76 -0.36 -1.96 9.17
N ASN A 77 -0.07 -3.10 9.77
CA ASN A 77 -0.36 -3.39 11.18
C ASN A 77 0.91 -3.17 12.03
N PRO A 78 1.04 -2.08 12.77
CA PRO A 78 2.26 -1.81 13.54
C PRO A 78 2.38 -2.66 14.82
N LYS A 79 1.31 -3.34 15.28
CA LYS A 79 1.29 -4.08 16.55
C LYS A 79 2.41 -5.12 16.73
N PRO A 80 2.81 -5.90 15.69
CA PRO A 80 3.90 -6.87 15.81
C PRO A 80 5.31 -6.24 15.70
N MET A 81 5.40 -4.95 15.41
CA MET A 81 6.67 -4.23 15.24
C MET A 81 7.23 -3.79 16.60
N PRO A 82 8.55 -3.45 16.68
CA PRO A 82 9.14 -2.90 17.89
C PRO A 82 8.40 -1.63 18.37
N PRO A 83 8.31 -1.38 19.69
CA PRO A 83 7.67 -0.18 20.26
C PRO A 83 8.57 1.07 20.14
N ARG A 84 9.20 1.25 19.00
CA ARG A 84 10.03 2.38 18.61
C ARG A 84 9.88 2.64 17.13
N GLN A 85 10.35 3.78 16.65
CA GLN A 85 10.42 4.02 15.22
C GLN A 85 11.19 2.87 14.53
N SER A 86 10.60 2.37 13.47
CA SER A 86 11.20 1.35 12.61
C SER A 86 11.19 1.83 11.16
N VAL A 87 12.31 1.65 10.46
CA VAL A 87 12.48 2.05 9.06
C VAL A 87 12.64 0.82 8.21
N VAL A 88 11.72 0.62 7.26
CA VAL A 88 11.75 -0.51 6.31
C VAL A 88 11.91 0.04 4.91
N GLN A 89 13.01 -0.35 4.23
CA GLN A 89 13.23 -0.01 2.84
C GLN A 89 12.77 -1.15 1.92
N PHE A 90 11.94 -0.82 0.93
CA PHE A 90 11.58 -1.70 -0.18
C PHE A 90 12.42 -1.33 -1.40
N LEU A 91 13.02 -2.34 -2.02
CA LEU A 91 13.79 -2.23 -3.24
C LEU A 91 13.17 -3.12 -4.31
N TYR A 92 12.77 -2.50 -5.43
CA TYR A 92 12.22 -3.13 -6.64
C TYR A 92 13.27 -3.04 -7.76
N PRO A 93 14.18 -4.02 -7.90
CA PRO A 93 15.37 -3.90 -8.77
C PRO A 93 15.05 -3.67 -10.24
N GLU A 94 13.93 -4.19 -10.71
CA GLU A 94 13.49 -4.11 -12.11
C GLU A 94 12.94 -2.73 -12.51
N LEU A 95 12.61 -1.88 -11.52
CA LEU A 95 12.03 -0.57 -11.79
C LEU A 95 13.11 0.49 -12.09
N PRO A 96 12.75 1.58 -12.80
CA PRO A 96 13.60 2.74 -12.97
C PRO A 96 14.10 3.31 -11.63
N ALA A 97 15.30 3.89 -11.62
CA ALA A 97 15.92 4.41 -10.40
C ALA A 97 15.04 5.36 -9.58
N THR A 98 14.18 6.14 -10.25
CA THR A 98 13.25 7.09 -9.62
C THR A 98 12.05 6.44 -8.91
N GLN A 99 11.81 5.14 -9.16
CA GLN A 99 10.66 4.39 -8.61
C GLN A 99 11.10 3.14 -7.86
N ARG A 100 12.40 2.87 -7.83
CA ARG A 100 12.98 1.62 -7.33
C ARG A 100 12.94 1.50 -5.80
N SER A 101 13.12 2.60 -5.10
CA SER A 101 13.31 2.58 -3.63
C SER A 101 12.20 3.33 -2.94
N TRP A 102 11.68 2.72 -1.85
CA TRP A 102 10.61 3.26 -1.02
C TRP A 102 10.90 2.96 0.44
N TRP A 103 10.57 3.89 1.33
CA TRP A 103 10.78 3.75 2.78
C TRP A 103 9.45 3.89 3.51
N LEU A 104 9.12 2.90 4.34
CA LEU A 104 8.05 2.98 5.32
C LEU A 104 8.68 3.33 6.68
N LEU A 105 8.27 4.45 7.24
CA LEU A 105 8.63 4.88 8.58
C LEU A 105 7.43 4.58 9.48
N VAL A 106 7.62 3.65 10.40
CA VAL A 106 6.57 3.21 11.32
C VAL A 106 6.90 3.69 12.71
N ASP A 107 6.14 4.63 13.21
CA ASP A 107 6.28 5.16 14.56
C ASP A 107 5.03 4.83 15.38
N PRO A 108 5.17 4.27 16.59
CA PRO A 108 4.03 3.87 17.40
C PRO A 108 3.15 5.06 17.86
N THR A 109 3.66 6.29 17.81
CA THR A 109 2.95 7.50 18.26
C THR A 109 2.39 8.33 17.11
N THR A 110 3.14 8.47 16.02
CA THR A 110 2.76 9.32 14.87
C THR A 110 2.17 8.51 13.71
N GLY A 111 2.29 7.19 13.75
CA GLY A 111 1.72 6.29 12.73
C GLY A 111 2.72 5.91 11.64
N VAL A 112 2.20 5.64 10.44
CA VAL A 112 2.99 5.15 9.30
C VAL A 112 3.16 6.25 8.27
N ASP A 113 4.40 6.53 7.89
CA ASP A 113 4.73 7.44 6.80
C ASP A 113 5.43 6.74 5.64
N LEU A 114 5.37 7.32 4.44
CA LEU A 114 5.92 6.74 3.21
C LEU A 114 6.76 7.79 2.48
N CYS A 115 8.01 7.43 2.21
CA CYS A 115 8.94 8.26 1.45
C CYS A 115 9.39 7.55 0.17
N SER A 116 9.45 8.29 -0.94
CA SER A 116 10.05 7.86 -2.22
C SER A 116 11.46 8.42 -2.43
N ILE A 117 11.94 9.21 -1.47
CA ILE A 117 13.30 9.75 -1.39
C ILE A 117 13.85 9.30 -0.05
N ASP A 118 15.15 9.00 -0.01
CA ASP A 118 15.83 8.57 1.21
C ASP A 118 15.60 9.59 2.34
N PRO A 119 14.94 9.20 3.43
CA PRO A 119 14.66 10.11 4.56
C PRO A 119 15.87 10.33 5.47
N GLY A 120 17.02 9.67 5.21
CA GLY A 120 18.26 9.82 5.98
C GLY A 120 18.28 9.13 7.34
N PHE A 121 17.39 8.17 7.58
CA PHE A 121 17.38 7.34 8.78
C PHE A 121 18.06 5.98 8.54
N ASP A 122 18.65 5.43 9.59
CA ASP A 122 19.15 4.06 9.55
C ASP A 122 18.01 3.07 9.25
N VAL A 123 18.24 2.20 8.27
CA VAL A 123 17.26 1.21 7.84
C VAL A 123 17.34 -0.03 8.72
N ASP A 124 16.24 -0.38 9.40
CA ASP A 124 16.15 -1.58 10.22
C ASP A 124 15.99 -2.86 9.39
N LEU A 125 15.23 -2.79 8.28
CA LEU A 125 14.98 -3.93 7.40
C LEU A 125 14.98 -3.51 5.94
N TYR A 126 15.79 -4.19 5.14
CA TYR A 126 15.78 -4.12 3.68
C TYR A 126 14.95 -5.26 3.11
N VAL A 127 14.00 -4.94 2.23
CA VAL A 127 13.13 -5.87 1.51
C VAL A 127 13.44 -5.74 0.03
N THR A 128 14.15 -6.69 -0.54
CA THR A 128 14.40 -6.76 -1.99
C THR A 128 13.42 -7.74 -2.62
N VAL A 129 12.59 -7.29 -3.54
CA VAL A 129 11.51 -8.09 -4.14
C VAL A 129 11.08 -7.44 -5.47
N ASP A 130 10.64 -8.22 -6.45
CA ASP A 130 9.99 -7.66 -7.63
C ASP A 130 8.56 -7.18 -7.35
N LEU A 131 8.09 -6.20 -8.10
CA LEU A 131 6.79 -5.56 -7.91
C LEU A 131 5.62 -6.58 -8.05
N ARG A 132 5.73 -7.52 -8.98
CA ARG A 132 4.72 -8.56 -9.21
C ARG A 132 4.59 -9.46 -7.98
N THR A 133 5.71 -9.95 -7.45
CA THR A 133 5.72 -10.78 -6.23
C THR A 133 5.17 -10.02 -5.04
N MET A 134 5.58 -8.75 -4.82
CA MET A 134 5.07 -7.96 -3.71
C MET A 134 3.57 -7.68 -3.82
N THR A 135 3.10 -7.37 -5.02
CA THR A 135 1.66 -7.17 -5.27
C THR A 135 0.88 -8.47 -5.05
N ALA A 136 1.39 -9.63 -5.50
CA ALA A 136 0.75 -10.92 -5.27
C ALA A 136 0.62 -11.23 -3.76
N ILE A 137 1.67 -10.96 -2.98
CA ILE A 137 1.62 -11.11 -1.50
C ILE A 137 0.58 -10.15 -0.92
N TRP A 138 0.59 -8.89 -1.33
CA TRP A 138 -0.35 -7.88 -0.86
C TRP A 138 -1.81 -8.24 -1.15
N MET A 139 -2.09 -8.81 -2.30
CA MET A 139 -3.42 -9.27 -2.71
C MET A 139 -3.82 -10.62 -2.07
N GLY A 140 -2.95 -11.26 -1.28
CA GLY A 140 -3.21 -12.57 -0.68
C GLY A 140 -3.13 -13.75 -1.66
N LEU A 141 -2.54 -13.54 -2.83
CA LEU A 141 -2.32 -14.57 -3.86
C LEU A 141 -1.04 -15.37 -3.63
N ASP A 142 -0.13 -14.83 -2.81
CA ASP A 142 1.12 -15.44 -2.40
C ASP A 142 1.43 -15.10 -0.94
N THR A 143 2.50 -15.66 -0.37
CA THR A 143 2.92 -15.41 1.00
C THR A 143 4.40 -15.00 1.07
N VAL A 144 4.75 -14.21 2.10
CA VAL A 144 6.15 -13.87 2.40
C VAL A 144 7.00 -15.12 2.50
N ARG A 145 6.49 -16.18 3.17
CA ARG A 145 7.20 -17.45 3.33
C ARG A 145 7.50 -18.12 1.98
N ALA A 146 6.53 -18.20 1.08
CA ALA A 146 6.71 -18.83 -0.22
C ALA A 146 7.67 -18.02 -1.10
N ALA A 147 7.59 -16.69 -1.06
CA ALA A 147 8.49 -15.81 -1.79
C ALA A 147 9.95 -15.92 -1.30
N LEU A 148 10.17 -16.05 0.02
CA LEU A 148 11.50 -16.31 0.60
C LEU A 148 12.03 -17.67 0.20
N ALA A 149 11.21 -18.72 0.30
CA ALA A 149 11.61 -20.10 -0.04
C ALA A 149 12.00 -20.24 -1.52
N SER A 150 11.35 -19.49 -2.42
CA SER A 150 11.64 -19.46 -3.86
C SER A 150 12.65 -18.37 -4.28
N GLN A 151 13.27 -17.69 -3.33
CA GLN A 151 14.27 -16.62 -3.57
C GLN A 151 13.74 -15.44 -4.41
N ARG A 152 12.42 -15.26 -4.49
CA ARG A 152 11.79 -14.07 -5.13
C ARG A 152 11.76 -12.85 -4.20
N MET A 153 12.04 -13.06 -2.91
CA MET A 153 12.17 -12.03 -1.91
C MET A 153 13.42 -12.27 -1.06
N ILE A 154 14.14 -11.21 -0.72
CA ILE A 154 15.30 -11.24 0.17
C ILE A 154 15.05 -10.23 1.29
N LEU A 155 15.26 -10.67 2.53
CA LEU A 155 15.19 -9.82 3.72
C LEU A 155 16.56 -9.71 4.37
N THR A 156 17.03 -8.48 4.61
CA THR A 156 18.31 -8.21 5.26
C THR A 156 18.13 -7.19 6.38
N GLY A 157 18.62 -7.50 7.57
CA GLY A 157 18.53 -6.60 8.74
C GLY A 157 17.87 -7.25 9.95
N SER A 158 16.95 -6.55 10.59
CA SER A 158 16.30 -6.95 11.84
C SER A 158 15.60 -8.31 11.74
N ARG A 159 16.04 -9.28 12.54
CA ARG A 159 15.41 -10.60 12.64
C ARG A 159 13.96 -10.48 13.15
N GLN A 160 13.69 -9.56 14.08
CA GLN A 160 12.36 -9.36 14.62
C GLN A 160 11.40 -8.89 13.52
N LEU A 161 11.77 -7.88 12.74
CA LEU A 161 10.95 -7.37 11.64
C LEU A 161 10.78 -8.41 10.53
N SER A 162 11.85 -9.10 10.14
CA SER A 162 11.77 -10.09 9.06
C SER A 162 10.90 -11.29 9.42
N SER A 163 11.01 -11.83 10.66
CA SER A 163 10.17 -12.96 11.10
C SER A 163 8.70 -12.61 11.25
N ALA A 164 8.39 -11.36 11.58
CA ALA A 164 7.02 -10.87 11.76
C ALA A 164 6.43 -10.23 10.47
N MET A 165 7.15 -10.23 9.34
CA MET A 165 6.78 -9.46 8.15
C MET A 165 5.35 -9.76 7.68
N GLN A 166 4.95 -11.03 7.57
CA GLN A 166 3.61 -11.41 7.14
C GLN A 166 2.52 -10.81 8.05
N SER A 167 2.83 -10.59 9.34
CA SER A 167 1.87 -10.08 10.32
C SER A 167 1.78 -8.57 10.35
N TRP A 168 2.92 -7.85 10.20
CA TRP A 168 2.92 -6.40 10.21
C TRP A 168 2.64 -5.80 8.83
N LEU A 169 2.96 -6.50 7.75
CA LEU A 169 2.69 -6.03 6.39
C LEU A 169 1.21 -5.66 6.22
N GLY A 170 0.31 -6.32 6.95
CA GLY A 170 -1.10 -6.26 6.65
C GLY A 170 -1.37 -6.96 5.32
N LEU A 171 -2.48 -6.75 4.74
CA LEU A 171 -2.80 -7.17 3.36
C LEU A 171 -3.87 -6.24 2.82
N SER A 172 -4.11 -6.28 1.52
CA SER A 172 -5.28 -5.65 0.91
C SER A 172 -6.55 -6.10 1.63
N ARG A 173 -7.48 -5.17 1.83
CA ARG A 173 -8.80 -5.49 2.41
C ARG A 173 -9.57 -6.56 1.65
N PHE A 174 -9.16 -6.86 0.41
CA PHE A 174 -9.77 -7.89 -0.43
C PHE A 174 -9.01 -9.22 -0.38
N ALA A 175 -7.84 -9.30 0.27
CA ALA A 175 -6.98 -10.48 0.28
C ALA A 175 -7.66 -11.73 0.89
N THR A 176 -8.66 -11.54 1.76
CA THR A 176 -9.45 -12.64 2.35
C THR A 176 -10.52 -13.20 1.41
N GLU A 177 -10.79 -12.51 0.29
CA GLU A 177 -11.80 -12.93 -0.67
C GLU A 177 -11.30 -14.10 -1.51
N ARG A 178 -12.02 -15.23 -1.44
CA ARG A 178 -11.63 -16.42 -2.18
C ARG A 178 -11.70 -16.20 -3.68
N LYS A 179 -10.60 -16.47 -4.39
CA LYS A 179 -10.54 -16.50 -5.84
C LYS A 179 -11.48 -17.56 -6.40
N LEU A 180 -12.29 -17.19 -7.40
CA LEU A 180 -13.22 -18.07 -8.10
C LEU A 180 -12.83 -18.24 -9.58
N ALA A 181 -12.06 -17.31 -10.13
CA ALA A 181 -11.40 -17.45 -11.42
C ALA A 181 -10.03 -18.10 -11.23
N SER A 182 -9.62 -18.95 -12.16
CA SER A 182 -8.31 -19.62 -12.20
C SER A 182 -7.39 -18.91 -13.19
#